data_01fe0fb84927492304ed5ca0467c0931
#
_entry.id   01fe0fb84927492304ed5ca0467c0931
#
_cell.length_a   1.000
_cell.length_b   1.000
_cell.length_c   1.000
_cell.angle_alpha   90.00
_cell.angle_beta   90.00
_cell.angle_gamma   90.00
#
_symmetry.space_group_name_H-M   'P 1'
#
loop_
_entity.id
_entity.type
_entity.pdbx_description
1 polymer ?
#
loop_
_entity_poly.entity_id
_entity_poly.type
_entity_poly.pdbx_seq_one_letter_code
_entity_poly.pdbx_strand_id
1 'polypeptide(L)'
;FKEENIEMLMNTMADSVKWSPAWYNGNKLLGYDDLKGQMQQYFDQFDNVTFTEGEGLLNPNAPAYWAGSHYSSGENMATTNPVQMRIYGTWSGTHTESGAKVFNKYYGLFGFNSDGKIAGISDWMDISGMQAQIENHIANK
;
A
#
# COMPACT_ATOMS: atom_id res chain seq x y z
N PHE A 1 -3.56 -1.73 -9.21
CA PHE A 1 -3.07 -0.39 -8.85
C PHE A 1 -2.53 0.31 -10.09
N LYS A 2 -1.55 -0.28 -10.76
CA LYS A 2 -0.90 0.27 -11.96
C LYS A 2 -1.87 0.65 -13.10
N GLU A 3 -2.99 -0.05 -13.22
CA GLU A 3 -4.02 0.25 -14.22
C GLU A 3 -4.97 1.38 -13.78
N GLU A 4 -4.79 1.91 -12.57
CA GLU A 4 -5.65 2.95 -11.97
C GLU A 4 -7.14 2.62 -12.05
N ASN A 5 -7.45 1.32 -12.00
CA ASN A 5 -8.81 0.79 -12.11
C ASN A 5 -9.34 0.39 -10.73
N ILE A 6 -10.22 1.21 -10.19
CA ILE A 6 -10.77 1.02 -8.84
C ILE A 6 -11.58 -0.28 -8.72
N GLU A 7 -12.36 -0.64 -9.72
CA GLU A 7 -13.18 -1.85 -9.68
C GLU A 7 -12.30 -3.10 -9.70
N MET A 8 -11.24 -3.11 -10.53
CA MET A 8 -10.27 -4.20 -10.57
C MET A 8 -9.54 -4.33 -9.22
N LEU A 9 -9.14 -3.23 -8.62
CA LEU A 9 -8.50 -3.23 -7.30
C LEU A 9 -9.46 -3.77 -6.23
N MET A 10 -10.67 -3.22 -6.15
CA MET A 10 -11.63 -3.60 -5.12
C MET A 10 -12.14 -5.05 -5.27
N ASN A 11 -12.11 -5.60 -6.48
CA ASN A 11 -12.40 -7.02 -6.70
C ASN A 11 -11.41 -7.98 -6.02
N THR A 12 -10.23 -7.52 -5.62
CA THR A 12 -9.28 -8.32 -4.83
C THR A 12 -9.59 -8.29 -3.33
N MET A 13 -10.45 -7.38 -2.88
CA MET A 13 -10.81 -7.18 -1.48
C MET A 13 -12.05 -8.03 -1.10
N ALA A 14 -12.10 -8.46 0.15
CA ALA A 14 -13.34 -8.98 0.73
C ALA A 14 -14.27 -7.82 1.09
N ASP A 15 -15.59 -8.03 0.99
CA ASP A 15 -16.59 -7.03 1.39
C ASP A 15 -16.45 -6.64 2.88
N SER A 16 -15.95 -7.58 3.69
CA SER A 16 -15.70 -7.41 5.13
C SER A 16 -14.29 -6.92 5.47
N VAL A 17 -13.52 -6.43 4.48
CA VAL A 17 -12.13 -5.99 4.69
C VAL A 17 -12.03 -4.99 5.84
N LYS A 18 -11.00 -5.15 6.66
CA LYS A 18 -10.60 -4.21 7.71
C LYS A 18 -9.28 -3.58 7.36
N TRP A 19 -9.25 -2.26 7.37
CA TRP A 19 -8.09 -1.49 7.00
C TRP A 19 -7.61 -0.59 8.13
N SER A 20 -6.33 -0.72 8.47
CA SER A 20 -5.60 0.19 9.35
C SER A 20 -4.76 1.12 8.48
N PRO A 21 -5.17 2.38 8.28
CA PRO A 21 -4.50 3.30 7.36
C PRO A 21 -3.13 3.76 7.88
N ALA A 22 -2.30 4.27 6.96
CA ALA A 22 -0.95 4.75 7.28
C ALA A 22 -0.94 5.99 8.20
N TRP A 23 -2.02 6.73 8.29
CA TRP A 23 -2.14 7.88 9.20
C TRP A 23 -2.78 7.48 10.53
N TYR A 24 -2.39 8.18 11.60
CA TYR A 24 -3.00 7.96 12.91
C TYR A 24 -4.43 8.52 12.96
N ASN A 25 -5.39 7.64 13.21
CA ASN A 25 -6.83 7.94 13.30
C ASN A 25 -7.45 7.47 14.62
N GLY A 26 -6.64 7.32 15.67
CA GLY A 26 -7.07 6.72 16.94
C GLY A 26 -7.12 5.19 16.91
N ASN A 27 -6.35 4.56 16.04
CA ASN A 27 -6.32 3.10 15.79
C ASN A 27 -7.68 2.50 15.38
N LYS A 28 -8.51 3.29 14.73
CA LYS A 28 -9.79 2.81 14.20
C LYS A 28 -9.56 2.01 12.91
N LEU A 29 -10.16 0.83 12.85
CA LEU A 29 -10.21 0.08 11.60
C LEU A 29 -11.31 0.64 10.71
N LEU A 30 -10.97 0.89 9.45
CA LEU A 30 -11.86 1.37 8.41
C LEU A 30 -12.39 0.18 7.59
N GLY A 31 -13.44 0.38 6.82
CA GLY A 31 -14.11 -0.65 6.04
C GLY A 31 -13.86 -0.56 4.54
N TYR A 32 -14.63 -1.35 3.80
CA TYR A 32 -14.55 -1.46 2.34
C TYR A 32 -14.77 -0.11 1.64
N ASP A 33 -15.81 0.63 2.02
CA ASP A 33 -16.14 1.91 1.37
C ASP A 33 -15.10 3.00 1.66
N ASP A 34 -14.57 3.03 2.89
CA ASP A 34 -13.49 3.95 3.26
C ASP A 34 -12.23 3.67 2.41
N LEU A 35 -11.87 2.38 2.29
CA LEU A 35 -10.72 1.95 1.49
C LEU A 35 -10.93 2.31 0.01
N LYS A 36 -12.10 2.02 -0.56
CA LYS A 36 -12.45 2.35 -1.94
C LYS A 36 -12.35 3.85 -2.19
N GLY A 37 -12.91 4.66 -1.30
CA GLY A 37 -12.87 6.12 -1.40
C GLY A 37 -11.44 6.66 -1.36
N GLN A 38 -10.60 6.13 -0.46
CA GLN A 38 -9.20 6.55 -0.38
C GLN A 38 -8.39 6.14 -1.62
N MET A 39 -8.59 4.93 -2.13
CA MET A 39 -7.90 4.47 -3.34
C MET A 39 -8.32 5.28 -4.58
N GLN A 40 -9.61 5.61 -4.69
CA GLN A 40 -10.09 6.50 -5.75
C GLN A 40 -9.44 7.88 -5.66
N GLN A 41 -9.34 8.44 -4.46
CA GLN A 41 -8.66 9.72 -4.25
C GLN A 41 -7.19 9.69 -4.69
N TYR A 42 -6.47 8.58 -4.46
CA TYR A 42 -5.10 8.43 -4.97
C TYR A 42 -5.06 8.39 -6.51
N PHE A 43 -5.99 7.69 -7.15
CA PHE A 43 -6.08 7.66 -8.61
C PHE A 43 -6.46 9.01 -9.22
N ASP A 44 -7.26 9.81 -8.52
CA ASP A 44 -7.63 11.16 -8.96
C ASP A 44 -6.48 12.18 -8.79
N GLN A 45 -5.60 11.94 -7.80
CA GLN A 45 -4.50 12.85 -7.47
C GLN A 45 -3.17 12.50 -8.14
N PHE A 46 -2.98 11.25 -8.56
CA PHE A 46 -1.70 10.78 -9.10
C PHE A 46 -1.88 9.97 -10.37
N ASP A 47 -1.12 10.33 -11.39
CA ASP A 47 -0.96 9.58 -12.62
C ASP A 47 0.30 8.70 -12.58
N ASN A 48 0.31 7.68 -13.43
CA ASN A 48 1.46 6.78 -13.60
C ASN A 48 1.90 6.12 -12.30
N VAL A 49 0.93 5.72 -11.50
CA VAL A 49 1.18 5.07 -10.21
C VAL A 49 1.88 3.73 -10.41
N THR A 50 3.00 3.56 -9.73
CA THR A 50 3.79 2.33 -9.77
C THR A 50 4.21 1.90 -8.37
N PHE A 51 4.53 0.60 -8.24
CA PHE A 51 5.16 0.06 -7.04
C PHE A 51 6.40 -0.73 -7.45
N THR A 52 7.56 -0.33 -6.94
CA THR A 52 8.84 -1.00 -7.17
C THR A 52 9.20 -1.84 -5.95
N GLU A 53 9.07 -3.15 -6.08
CA GLU A 53 9.34 -4.12 -5.02
C GLU A 53 10.80 -4.09 -4.59
N GLY A 54 11.03 -4.15 -3.27
CA GLY A 54 12.37 -4.27 -2.69
C GLY A 54 13.24 -3.02 -2.78
N GLU A 55 12.80 -1.98 -3.45
CA GLU A 55 13.57 -0.74 -3.54
C GLU A 55 13.76 -0.11 -2.15
N GLY A 56 14.98 0.29 -1.85
CA GLY A 56 15.34 0.86 -0.56
C GLY A 56 15.63 -0.15 0.56
N LEU A 57 15.64 -1.45 0.27
CA LEU A 57 16.14 -2.45 1.22
C LEU A 57 17.67 -2.42 1.27
N LEU A 58 18.24 -2.65 2.47
CA LEU A 58 19.70 -2.70 2.67
C LEU A 58 20.36 -3.85 1.89
N ASN A 59 19.65 -4.95 1.73
CA ASN A 59 20.08 -6.08 0.90
C ASN A 59 19.23 -6.09 -0.38
N PRO A 60 19.79 -5.71 -1.53
CA PRO A 60 19.03 -5.67 -2.79
C PRO A 60 18.59 -7.05 -3.29
N ASN A 61 19.16 -8.12 -2.74
CA ASN A 61 18.79 -9.49 -3.07
C ASN A 61 17.77 -10.08 -2.06
N ALA A 62 17.37 -9.31 -1.04
CA ALA A 62 16.36 -9.76 -0.10
C ALA A 62 14.98 -9.83 -0.78
N PRO A 63 14.13 -10.80 -0.42
CA PRO A 63 12.76 -10.82 -0.91
C PRO A 63 12.03 -9.53 -0.56
N ALA A 64 11.39 -8.91 -1.55
CA ALA A 64 10.59 -7.70 -1.37
C ALA A 64 9.24 -7.97 -0.71
N TYR A 65 8.82 -9.22 -0.74
CA TYR A 65 7.63 -9.70 -0.07
C TYR A 65 7.93 -11.02 0.66
N TRP A 66 7.10 -11.32 1.62
CA TRP A 66 7.17 -12.56 2.37
C TRP A 66 5.75 -13.00 2.74
N ALA A 67 5.45 -14.24 2.45
CA ALA A 67 4.17 -14.87 2.71
C ALA A 67 4.29 -15.80 3.93
N GLY A 68 3.33 -15.70 4.85
CA GLY A 68 3.33 -16.48 6.08
C GLY A 68 1.92 -16.69 6.61
N SER A 69 1.77 -17.62 7.54
CA SER A 69 0.48 -17.91 8.18
C SER A 69 0.18 -17.03 9.39
N HIS A 70 1.20 -16.32 9.90
CA HIS A 70 1.10 -15.49 11.10
C HIS A 70 2.25 -14.50 11.14
N TYR A 71 2.21 -13.40 11.81
CA TYR A 71 3.25 -12.38 11.66
C TYR A 71 4.11 -12.08 12.89
N SER A 72 4.23 -12.89 13.85
CA SER A 72 5.06 -12.52 15.02
C SER A 72 5.68 -13.63 15.83
N SER A 73 5.70 -14.85 15.35
CA SER A 73 6.37 -15.91 16.05
C SER A 73 7.39 -16.64 15.17
N GLY A 74 8.34 -17.35 15.79
CA GLY A 74 9.30 -18.17 15.07
C GLY A 74 8.69 -19.31 14.25
N GLU A 75 7.39 -19.55 14.42
CA GLU A 75 6.63 -20.55 13.66
C GLU A 75 6.11 -19.99 12.32
N ASN A 76 6.29 -18.68 12.08
CA ASN A 76 5.75 -17.96 10.92
C ASN A 76 6.72 -17.92 9.77
N MET A 77 7.03 -19.08 9.28
CA MET A 77 7.85 -19.26 8.09
C MET A 77 7.05 -18.90 6.82
N ALA A 78 7.78 -18.52 5.78
CA ALA A 78 7.19 -18.40 4.44
C ALA A 78 6.55 -19.74 4.05
N THR A 79 5.39 -19.66 3.38
CA THR A 79 4.59 -20.84 3.03
C THR A 79 4.01 -20.71 1.63
N THR A 80 3.74 -21.83 0.99
CA THR A 80 3.04 -21.87 -0.31
C THR A 80 1.52 -21.76 -0.17
N ASN A 81 1.00 -21.75 1.07
CA ASN A 81 -0.42 -21.54 1.35
C ASN A 81 -0.58 -20.40 2.38
N PRO A 82 -0.25 -19.16 2.01
CA PRO A 82 -0.24 -18.03 2.92
C PRO A 82 -1.64 -17.59 3.33
N VAL A 83 -1.80 -17.24 4.61
CA VAL A 83 -2.94 -16.49 5.13
C VAL A 83 -2.59 -15.01 5.33
N GLN A 84 -1.31 -14.66 5.21
CA GLN A 84 -0.79 -13.31 5.32
C GLN A 84 0.38 -13.08 4.36
N MET A 85 0.58 -11.81 3.98
CA MET A 85 1.70 -11.37 3.16
C MET A 85 2.22 -10.03 3.70
N ARG A 86 3.53 -9.85 3.64
CA ARG A 86 4.20 -8.56 3.87
C ARG A 86 4.83 -8.09 2.57
N ILE A 87 4.73 -6.80 2.32
CA ILE A 87 5.27 -6.17 1.13
C ILE A 87 6.14 -4.97 1.52
N TYR A 88 7.27 -4.83 0.85
CA TYR A 88 8.21 -3.72 1.00
C TYR A 88 8.57 -3.17 -0.37
N GLY A 89 8.61 -1.88 -0.50
CA GLY A 89 9.04 -1.24 -1.73
C GLY A 89 8.83 0.25 -1.73
N THR A 90 8.96 0.84 -2.92
CA THR A 90 8.68 2.25 -3.16
C THR A 90 7.43 2.40 -4.01
N TRP A 91 6.44 3.08 -3.48
CA TRP A 91 5.33 3.62 -4.23
C TRP A 91 5.77 4.91 -4.91
N SER A 92 5.38 5.15 -6.15
CA SER A 92 5.63 6.40 -6.85
C SER A 92 4.48 6.76 -7.79
N GLY A 93 4.33 8.06 -8.05
CA GLY A 93 3.34 8.60 -8.98
C GLY A 93 3.71 10.01 -9.40
N THR A 94 2.95 10.54 -10.34
CA THR A 94 3.04 11.95 -10.76
C THR A 94 1.81 12.68 -10.25
N HIS A 95 1.99 13.69 -9.40
CA HIS A 95 0.87 14.50 -8.90
C HIS A 95 0.21 15.25 -10.06
N THR A 96 -1.06 14.94 -10.34
CA THR A 96 -1.80 15.35 -11.54
C THR A 96 -1.81 16.86 -11.74
N GLU A 97 -2.08 17.63 -10.67
CA GLU A 97 -2.19 19.08 -10.73
C GLU A 97 -0.85 19.79 -10.92
N SER A 98 0.19 19.39 -10.17
CA SER A 98 1.49 20.08 -10.17
C SER A 98 2.52 19.49 -11.13
N GLY A 99 2.34 18.23 -11.56
CA GLY A 99 3.34 17.48 -12.32
C GLY A 99 4.52 17.00 -11.47
N ALA A 100 4.48 17.15 -10.15
CA ALA A 100 5.52 16.67 -9.25
C ALA A 100 5.63 15.14 -9.29
N LYS A 101 6.83 14.62 -9.48
CA LYS A 101 7.10 13.20 -9.24
C LYS A 101 7.27 12.97 -7.75
N VAL A 102 6.50 12.04 -7.22
CA VAL A 102 6.44 11.74 -5.79
C VAL A 102 6.85 10.30 -5.54
N PHE A 103 7.64 10.08 -4.51
CA PHE A 103 8.12 8.77 -4.09
C PHE A 103 7.85 8.56 -2.61
N ASN A 104 7.49 7.34 -2.23
CA ASN A 104 7.25 7.01 -0.84
C ASN A 104 7.64 5.56 -0.54
N LYS A 105 8.39 5.36 0.55
CA LYS A 105 8.62 4.01 1.05
C LYS A 105 7.32 3.47 1.60
N TYR A 106 7.01 2.24 1.20
CA TYR A 106 5.80 1.55 1.57
C TYR A 106 6.12 0.24 2.27
N TYR A 107 5.41 -0.01 3.35
CA TYR A 107 5.32 -1.29 4.02
C TYR A 107 3.84 -1.63 4.24
N GLY A 108 3.44 -2.81 3.82
CA GLY A 108 2.07 -3.29 3.98
C GLY A 108 1.99 -4.69 4.53
N LEU A 109 1.01 -4.91 5.40
CA LEU A 109 0.57 -6.23 5.86
C LEU A 109 -0.80 -6.53 5.27
N PHE A 110 -0.95 -7.71 4.69
CA PHE A 110 -2.19 -8.19 4.10
C PHE A 110 -2.59 -9.52 4.71
N GLY A 111 -3.84 -9.63 5.13
CA GLY A 111 -4.44 -10.89 5.54
C GLY A 111 -5.46 -11.37 4.50
N PHE A 112 -5.50 -12.67 4.25
CA PHE A 112 -6.41 -13.30 3.29
C PHE A 112 -7.48 -14.11 3.99
N ASN A 113 -8.68 -14.13 3.41
CA ASN A 113 -9.73 -15.06 3.82
C ASN A 113 -9.66 -16.38 3.05
N SER A 114 -10.59 -17.32 3.35
CA SER A 114 -10.66 -18.62 2.68
C SER A 114 -10.91 -18.54 1.18
N ASP A 115 -11.47 -17.44 0.69
CA ASP A 115 -11.77 -17.23 -0.73
C ASP A 115 -10.59 -16.60 -1.48
N GLY A 116 -9.45 -16.40 -0.80
CA GLY A 116 -8.25 -15.76 -1.35
C GLY A 116 -8.38 -14.25 -1.52
N LYS A 117 -9.42 -13.63 -0.95
CA LYS A 117 -9.60 -12.17 -0.95
C LYS A 117 -8.83 -11.53 0.20
N ILE A 118 -8.36 -10.31 0.00
CA ILE A 118 -7.75 -9.50 1.05
C ILE A 118 -8.82 -9.07 2.04
N ALA A 119 -8.72 -9.57 3.27
CA ALA A 119 -9.67 -9.31 4.35
C ALA A 119 -9.13 -8.39 5.44
N GLY A 120 -7.82 -8.17 5.47
CA GLY A 120 -7.16 -7.23 6.39
C GLY A 120 -5.98 -6.55 5.73
N ILE A 121 -5.83 -5.25 6.00
CA ILE A 121 -4.73 -4.44 5.50
C ILE A 121 -4.21 -3.56 6.65
N SER A 122 -2.89 -3.44 6.77
CA SER A 122 -2.24 -2.41 7.57
C SER A 122 -1.12 -1.78 6.75
N ASP A 123 -1.11 -0.46 6.67
CA ASP A 123 -0.21 0.32 5.84
C ASP A 123 0.72 1.21 6.65
N TRP A 124 1.95 1.38 6.17
CA TRP A 124 2.91 2.37 6.66
C TRP A 124 3.56 3.09 5.50
N MET A 125 3.43 4.42 5.49
CA MET A 125 4.07 5.29 4.51
C MET A 125 4.20 6.71 5.08
N ASP A 126 5.12 7.50 4.53
CA ASP A 126 5.33 8.89 4.95
C ASP A 126 4.46 9.85 4.11
N ILE A 127 3.23 10.06 4.56
CA ILE A 127 2.28 10.96 3.87
C ILE A 127 2.76 12.41 3.89
N SER A 128 3.37 12.85 4.99
CA SER A 128 3.92 14.22 5.10
C SER A 128 5.08 14.44 4.14
N GLY A 129 5.93 13.43 3.96
CA GLY A 129 7.03 13.48 2.99
C GLY A 129 6.54 13.54 1.54
N MET A 130 5.42 12.90 1.21
CA MET A 130 4.78 13.05 -0.11
C MET A 130 4.34 14.50 -0.34
N GLN A 131 3.65 15.09 0.61
CA GLN A 131 3.18 16.47 0.53
C GLN A 131 4.34 17.46 0.37
N ALA A 132 5.41 17.28 1.14
CA ALA A 132 6.61 18.11 1.05
C ALA A 132 7.29 18.04 -0.34
N GLN A 133 7.30 16.89 -0.99
CA GLN A 133 7.81 16.75 -2.36
C GLN A 133 6.98 17.56 -3.36
N ILE A 134 5.67 17.58 -3.24
CA ILE A 134 4.76 18.38 -4.07
C ILE A 134 5.01 19.88 -3.85
N GLU A 135 5.03 20.31 -2.59
CA GLU A 135 5.26 21.72 -2.21
C GLU A 135 6.62 22.23 -2.71
N ASN A 136 7.68 21.43 -2.53
CA ASN A 136 9.01 21.77 -3.03
C ASN A 136 9.06 21.88 -4.56
N HIS A 137 8.36 21.02 -5.28
CA HIS A 137 8.27 21.12 -6.73
C HIS A 137 7.58 22.39 -7.18
N ILE A 138 6.49 22.78 -6.52
CA ILE A 138 5.74 24.01 -6.82
C ILE A 138 6.60 25.25 -6.53
N ALA A 139 7.31 25.26 -5.40
CA ALA A 139 8.14 26.40 -4.98
C ALA A 139 9.37 26.62 -5.87
N ASN A 140 9.79 25.59 -6.64
CA ASN A 140 10.98 25.67 -7.52
C ASN A 140 10.62 25.76 -9.02
N LYS A 141 9.37 26.01 -9.37
CA LYS A 141 8.93 26.35 -10.71
C LYS A 141 9.11 27.82 -10.98
#